data_85d8c6b8dcf07d5bdc90c915c878d993
#
_entry.id   85d8c6b8dcf07d5bdc90c915c878d993
#
_cell.length_a   1.000
_cell.length_b   1.000
_cell.length_c   1.000
_cell.angle_alpha   90.00
_cell.angle_beta   90.00
_cell.angle_gamma   90.00
#
_symmetry.space_group_name_H-M   'P 1'
#
loop_
_entity.id
_entity.type
_entity.pdbx_description
1 polymer ?
#
loop_
_entity_poly.entity_id
_entity_poly.type
_entity_poly.pdbx_seq_one_letter_code
_entity_poly.pdbx_strand_id
1 'polypeptide(L)'
;MIKTFKFILLFLTGGNLYYLIEILWRGHSHFSMFILGGICFILIGLTNEYFSFEMPLWKQQLISTVIITFMELIAGIILNIWLGLNIWDYSNLKCNLLGQITLQYSILWFFLSLPAIILDDYLRYWLFDEEKPHYRCL
;
A
#
# COMPACT_ATOMS: atom_id res chain seq x y z
N MET A 1 -16.20 -18.57 2.77
CA MET A 1 -16.39 -17.70 3.95
C MET A 1 -15.10 -17.27 4.59
N ILE A 2 -14.21 -18.19 4.93
CA ILE A 2 -12.91 -17.85 5.55
C ILE A 2 -12.10 -16.94 4.65
N LYS A 3 -12.09 -17.20 3.34
CA LYS A 3 -11.35 -16.39 2.37
C LYS A 3 -11.87 -14.94 2.30
N THR A 4 -13.20 -14.77 2.33
CA THR A 4 -13.81 -13.44 2.35
C THR A 4 -13.47 -12.71 3.63
N PHE A 5 -13.55 -13.37 4.78
CA PHE A 5 -13.18 -12.80 6.07
C PHE A 5 -11.72 -12.35 6.08
N LYS A 6 -10.82 -13.17 5.53
CA LYS A 6 -9.39 -12.85 5.41
C LYS A 6 -9.18 -11.52 4.66
N PHE A 7 -9.80 -11.35 3.50
CA PHE A 7 -9.64 -10.13 2.72
C PHE A 7 -10.28 -8.93 3.41
N ILE A 8 -11.41 -9.10 4.08
CA ILE A 8 -12.01 -8.01 4.85
C ILE A 8 -11.08 -7.58 5.97
N LEU A 9 -10.52 -8.51 6.72
CA LEU A 9 -9.60 -8.19 7.80
C LEU A 9 -8.34 -7.48 7.30
N LEU A 10 -7.76 -7.97 6.21
CA LEU A 10 -6.58 -7.33 5.62
C LEU A 10 -6.89 -5.94 5.08
N PHE A 11 -8.06 -5.77 4.46
CA PHE A 11 -8.50 -4.46 3.99
C PHE A 11 -8.63 -3.48 5.15
N LEU A 12 -9.30 -3.87 6.22
CA LEU A 12 -9.48 -3.01 7.38
C LEU A 12 -8.15 -2.67 8.05
N THR A 13 -7.25 -3.65 8.15
CA THR A 13 -5.93 -3.42 8.74
C THR A 13 -5.14 -2.41 7.92
N GLY A 14 -5.04 -2.63 6.61
CA GLY A 14 -4.31 -1.73 5.73
C GLY A 14 -4.91 -0.33 5.69
N GLY A 15 -6.23 -0.26 5.59
CA GLY A 15 -6.95 1.01 5.56
C GLY A 15 -6.76 1.81 6.83
N ASN A 16 -6.90 1.17 7.99
CA ASN A 16 -6.72 1.82 9.27
C ASN A 16 -5.29 2.31 9.46
N LEU A 17 -4.30 1.50 9.10
CA LEU A 17 -2.89 1.88 9.24
C LEU A 17 -2.54 3.05 8.35
N TYR A 18 -2.98 3.03 7.09
CA TYR A 18 -2.70 4.12 6.18
C TYR A 18 -3.38 5.41 6.63
N TYR A 19 -4.64 5.31 7.04
CA TYR A 19 -5.39 6.46 7.56
C TYR A 19 -4.66 7.06 8.77
N LEU A 20 -4.20 6.21 9.70
CA LEU A 20 -3.46 6.66 10.87
C LEU A 20 -2.13 7.32 10.50
N ILE A 21 -1.39 6.73 9.56
CA ILE A 21 -0.13 7.30 9.08
C ILE A 21 -0.37 8.69 8.48
N GLU A 22 -1.43 8.84 7.68
CA GLU A 22 -1.81 10.13 7.10
C GLU A 22 -2.11 11.16 8.17
N ILE A 23 -2.86 10.80 9.21
CA ILE A 23 -3.17 11.72 10.31
C ILE A 23 -1.90 12.15 11.02
N LEU A 24 -0.98 11.21 11.29
CA LEU A 24 0.27 11.53 11.96
C LEU A 24 1.20 12.39 11.10
N TRP A 25 1.15 12.21 9.77
CA TRP A 25 2.04 12.92 8.85
C TRP A 25 1.48 14.29 8.46
N ARG A 26 0.20 14.37 8.09
CA ARG A 26 -0.42 15.60 7.59
C ARG A 26 -1.38 16.27 8.58
N GLY A 27 -1.71 15.61 9.67
CA GLY A 27 -2.67 16.09 10.64
C GLY A 27 -4.13 15.83 10.28
N HIS A 28 -4.41 15.29 9.10
CA HIS A 28 -5.76 14.96 8.65
C HIS A 28 -5.69 13.88 7.58
N SER A 29 -6.83 13.23 7.33
CA SER A 29 -6.97 12.30 6.22
C SER A 29 -8.42 12.30 5.73
N HIS A 30 -8.65 11.62 4.62
CA HIS A 30 -9.97 11.48 4.02
C HIS A 30 -10.33 10.00 3.96
N PHE A 31 -11.64 9.67 4.05
CA PHE A 31 -12.03 8.26 4.08
C PHE A 31 -11.59 7.49 2.81
N SER A 32 -11.44 8.19 1.69
CA SER A 32 -10.93 7.58 0.46
C SER A 32 -9.50 7.04 0.64
N MET A 33 -8.72 7.64 1.54
CA MET A 33 -7.38 7.13 1.86
C MET A 33 -7.46 5.81 2.62
N PHE A 34 -8.49 5.62 3.44
CA PHE A 34 -8.75 4.34 4.08
C PHE A 34 -8.99 3.26 3.02
N ILE A 35 -9.83 3.56 2.03
CA ILE A 35 -10.12 2.62 0.95
C ILE A 35 -8.87 2.33 0.12
N LEU A 36 -8.13 3.36 -0.25
CA LEU A 36 -6.89 3.20 -1.02
C LEU A 36 -5.87 2.37 -0.27
N GLY A 37 -5.66 2.65 1.01
CA GLY A 37 -4.72 1.90 1.85
C GLY A 37 -5.11 0.44 1.98
N GLY A 38 -6.40 0.16 2.14
CA GLY A 38 -6.91 -1.21 2.21
C GLY A 38 -6.67 -1.98 0.93
N ILE A 39 -6.97 -1.37 -0.21
CA ILE A 39 -6.75 -1.98 -1.52
C ILE A 39 -5.25 -2.24 -1.74
N CYS A 40 -4.40 -1.27 -1.45
CA CYS A 40 -2.96 -1.43 -1.61
C CYS A 40 -2.42 -2.55 -0.74
N PHE A 41 -2.88 -2.66 0.51
CA PHE A 41 -2.44 -3.70 1.42
C PHE A 41 -2.80 -5.10 0.90
N ILE A 42 -4.02 -5.25 0.37
CA ILE A 42 -4.45 -6.53 -0.24
C ILE A 42 -3.59 -6.85 -1.45
N LEU A 43 -3.33 -5.87 -2.33
CA LEU A 43 -2.54 -6.09 -3.54
C LEU A 43 -1.10 -6.46 -3.21
N ILE A 44 -0.51 -5.85 -2.20
CA ILE A 44 0.83 -6.19 -1.73
C ILE A 44 0.84 -7.64 -1.23
N GLY A 45 -0.17 -8.03 -0.46
CA GLY A 45 -0.27 -9.39 0.05
C GLY A 45 -0.43 -10.42 -1.06
N LEU A 46 -1.16 -10.10 -2.11
CA LEU A 46 -1.34 -11.00 -3.25
C LEU A 46 -0.02 -11.28 -3.98
N THR A 47 0.96 -10.37 -3.91
CA THR A 47 2.26 -10.65 -4.52
C THR A 47 2.94 -11.85 -3.85
N ASN A 48 2.76 -12.05 -2.55
CA ASN A 48 3.32 -13.19 -1.85
C ASN A 48 2.55 -14.49 -2.10
N GLU A 49 1.28 -14.40 -2.48
CA GLU A 49 0.53 -15.57 -2.93
C GLU A 49 0.96 -15.99 -4.34
N TYR A 50 1.32 -15.01 -5.17
CA TYR A 50 1.73 -15.24 -6.54
C TYR A 50 3.21 -15.59 -6.64
N PHE A 51 4.05 -14.91 -5.87
CA PHE A 51 5.50 -15.16 -5.81
C PHE A 51 5.85 -15.82 -4.48
N SER A 52 6.91 -16.63 -4.46
CA SER A 52 7.35 -17.30 -3.24
C SER A 52 8.20 -16.39 -2.36
N PHE A 53 8.38 -16.78 -1.09
CA PHE A 53 9.31 -16.11 -0.18
C PHE A 53 10.77 -16.16 -0.66
N GLU A 54 11.07 -17.03 -1.64
CA GLU A 54 12.40 -17.09 -2.25
C GLU A 54 12.76 -15.83 -3.05
N MET A 55 11.77 -15.04 -3.44
CA MET A 55 12.05 -13.76 -4.09
C MET A 55 12.75 -12.82 -3.11
N PRO A 56 13.88 -12.21 -3.51
CA PRO A 56 14.57 -11.26 -2.63
C PRO A 56 13.64 -10.15 -2.14
N LEU A 57 13.79 -9.77 -0.88
CA LEU A 57 12.89 -8.81 -0.24
C LEU A 57 12.86 -7.47 -0.98
N TRP A 58 14.02 -7.01 -1.47
CA TRP A 58 14.07 -5.74 -2.20
C TRP A 58 13.24 -5.78 -3.50
N LYS A 59 13.13 -6.95 -4.14
CA LYS A 59 12.27 -7.10 -5.31
C LYS A 59 10.81 -7.03 -4.93
N GLN A 60 10.42 -7.63 -3.81
CA GLN A 60 9.07 -7.52 -3.29
C GLN A 60 8.72 -6.06 -2.96
N GLN A 61 9.66 -5.33 -2.36
CA GLN A 61 9.47 -3.91 -2.07
C GLN A 61 9.32 -3.10 -3.37
N LEU A 62 10.10 -3.42 -4.39
CA LEU A 62 10.02 -2.71 -5.67
C LEU A 62 8.67 -2.94 -6.35
N ILE A 63 8.20 -4.19 -6.37
CA ILE A 63 6.88 -4.52 -6.91
C ILE A 63 5.79 -3.78 -6.14
N SER A 64 5.88 -3.79 -4.81
CA SER A 64 4.91 -3.09 -3.97
C SER A 64 4.90 -1.59 -4.23
N THR A 65 6.09 -0.99 -4.42
CA THR A 65 6.20 0.43 -4.74
C THR A 65 5.50 0.76 -6.06
N VAL A 66 5.69 -0.06 -7.08
CA VAL A 66 5.02 0.12 -8.37
C VAL A 66 3.50 0.03 -8.20
N ILE A 67 3.03 -0.96 -7.44
CA ILE A 67 1.60 -1.13 -7.17
C ILE A 67 1.03 0.10 -6.45
N ILE A 68 1.66 0.53 -5.37
CA ILE A 68 1.19 1.68 -4.58
C ILE A 68 1.18 2.95 -5.44
N THR A 69 2.26 3.20 -6.16
CA THR A 69 2.39 4.41 -6.99
C THR A 69 1.34 4.42 -8.10
N PHE A 70 1.12 3.27 -8.75
CA PHE A 70 0.10 3.15 -9.80
C PHE A 70 -1.30 3.37 -9.24
N MET A 71 -1.61 2.78 -8.08
CA MET A 71 -2.90 2.97 -7.43
C MET A 71 -3.09 4.41 -6.96
N GLU A 72 -2.03 5.05 -6.47
CA GLU A 72 -2.07 6.46 -6.09
C GLU A 72 -2.34 7.35 -7.30
N LEU A 73 -1.73 7.05 -8.44
CA LEU A 73 -1.99 7.79 -9.67
C LEU A 73 -3.44 7.65 -10.11
N ILE A 74 -3.97 6.42 -10.14
CA ILE A 74 -5.37 6.18 -10.51
C ILE A 74 -6.31 6.89 -9.54
N ALA A 75 -6.10 6.72 -8.26
CA ALA A 75 -6.92 7.36 -7.24
C ALA A 75 -6.85 8.88 -7.35
N GLY A 76 -5.65 9.42 -7.59
CA GLY A 76 -5.47 10.86 -7.76
C GLY A 76 -6.18 11.40 -8.98
N ILE A 77 -6.12 10.70 -10.09
CA ILE A 77 -6.84 11.10 -11.30
C ILE A 77 -8.35 11.15 -11.03
N ILE A 78 -8.87 10.11 -10.37
CA ILE A 78 -10.31 10.05 -10.09
C ILE A 78 -10.72 11.09 -9.06
N LEU A 79 -10.02 11.18 -7.93
CA LEU A 79 -10.44 11.98 -6.79
C LEU A 79 -10.09 13.46 -6.94
N ASN A 80 -8.89 13.76 -7.38
CA ASN A 80 -8.39 15.14 -7.37
C ASN A 80 -8.62 15.85 -8.70
N ILE A 81 -8.46 15.14 -9.83
CA ILE A 81 -8.60 15.76 -11.15
C ILE A 81 -10.04 15.67 -11.63
N TRP A 82 -10.62 14.47 -11.66
CA TRP A 82 -11.96 14.27 -12.21
C TRP A 82 -13.04 14.80 -11.26
N LEU A 83 -13.02 14.38 -9.99
CA LEU A 83 -14.03 14.82 -9.01
C LEU A 83 -13.69 16.16 -8.36
N GLY A 84 -12.45 16.64 -8.50
CA GLY A 84 -12.04 17.92 -7.96
C GLY A 84 -12.02 18.01 -6.45
N LEU A 85 -11.87 16.89 -5.75
CA LEU A 85 -11.90 16.87 -4.29
C LEU A 85 -10.65 17.46 -3.64
N ASN A 86 -9.57 17.59 -4.40
CA ASN A 86 -8.32 18.20 -3.94
C ASN A 86 -7.82 17.60 -2.62
N ILE A 87 -7.84 16.27 -2.54
CA ILE A 87 -7.39 15.54 -1.35
C ILE A 87 -5.90 15.68 -1.17
N TRP A 88 -5.14 15.63 -2.27
CA TRP A 88 -3.70 15.94 -2.26
C TRP A 88 -3.31 16.55 -3.61
N ASP A 89 -2.19 17.28 -3.58
CA ASP A 89 -1.65 17.90 -4.78
C ASP A 89 -0.13 18.03 -4.62
N TYR A 90 0.60 17.33 -5.47
CA TYR A 90 2.06 17.35 -5.49
C TYR A 90 2.64 18.23 -6.59
N SER A 91 1.82 19.11 -7.20
CA SER A 91 2.29 19.94 -8.31
C SER A 91 3.45 20.87 -7.94
N ASN A 92 3.61 21.17 -6.64
CA ASN A 92 4.73 21.98 -6.12
C ASN A 92 6.03 21.21 -6.02
N LEU A 93 6.00 19.89 -6.11
CA LEU A 93 7.17 19.04 -5.93
C LEU A 93 7.79 18.72 -7.29
N LYS A 94 9.12 18.64 -7.32
CA LYS A 94 9.83 18.21 -8.52
C LYS A 94 9.54 16.75 -8.80
N CYS A 95 9.65 16.37 -10.07
CA CYS A 95 9.42 14.97 -10.50
C CYS A 95 8.01 14.47 -10.19
N ASN A 96 7.01 15.37 -10.22
CA ASN A 96 5.61 14.94 -10.12
C ASN A 96 5.06 14.58 -11.50
N LEU A 97 4.08 13.69 -11.51
CA LEU A 97 3.31 13.36 -12.70
C LEU A 97 1.87 13.74 -12.44
N LEU A 98 1.37 14.72 -13.20
CA LEU A 98 -0.01 15.24 -13.08
C LEU A 98 -0.34 15.78 -11.68
N GLY A 99 0.68 16.05 -10.85
CA GLY A 99 0.47 16.48 -9.46
C GLY A 99 -0.01 15.38 -8.54
N GLN A 100 -0.08 14.13 -9.00
CA GLN A 100 -0.68 13.02 -8.25
C GLN A 100 0.34 12.07 -7.65
N ILE A 101 1.48 11.89 -8.30
CA ILE A 101 2.58 11.06 -7.80
C ILE A 101 3.90 11.81 -7.93
N THR A 102 4.86 11.45 -7.10
CA THR A 102 6.21 12.04 -7.16
C THR A 102 7.26 10.97 -6.91
N LEU A 103 8.47 11.23 -7.38
CA LEU A 103 9.61 10.36 -7.09
C LEU A 103 9.90 10.31 -5.59
N GLN A 104 9.78 11.42 -4.89
CA GLN A 104 10.04 11.49 -3.45
C GLN A 104 9.12 10.56 -2.67
N TYR A 105 7.82 10.59 -2.95
CA TYR A 105 6.87 9.72 -2.27
C TYR A 105 6.98 8.27 -2.73
N SER A 106 7.37 8.03 -3.99
CA SER A 106 7.63 6.65 -4.45
C SER A 106 8.79 6.02 -3.69
N ILE A 107 9.84 6.79 -3.42
CA ILE A 107 10.95 6.32 -2.59
C ILE A 107 10.46 6.02 -1.17
N LEU A 108 9.62 6.88 -0.60
CA LEU A 108 9.02 6.65 0.71
C LEU A 108 8.20 5.35 0.72
N TRP A 109 7.42 5.10 -0.32
CA TRP A 109 6.63 3.87 -0.44
C TRP A 109 7.51 2.64 -0.50
N PHE A 110 8.68 2.73 -1.13
CA PHE A 110 9.62 1.62 -1.16
C PHE A 110 10.01 1.20 0.28
N PHE A 111 10.33 2.16 1.13
CA PHE A 111 10.69 1.86 2.51
C PHE A 111 9.48 1.42 3.34
N LEU A 112 8.32 2.05 3.16
CA LEU A 112 7.12 1.70 3.92
C LEU A 112 6.54 0.36 3.49
N SER A 113 6.82 -0.11 2.27
CA SER A 113 6.36 -1.41 1.82
C SER A 113 7.00 -2.56 2.61
N LEU A 114 8.19 -2.34 3.16
CA LEU A 114 8.86 -3.36 3.96
C LEU A 114 8.04 -3.77 5.19
N PRO A 115 7.67 -2.86 6.12
CA PRO A 115 6.80 -3.26 7.22
C PRO A 115 5.43 -3.73 6.75
N ALA A 116 4.90 -3.21 5.65
CA ALA A 116 3.62 -3.65 5.13
C ALA A 116 3.67 -5.11 4.68
N ILE A 117 4.71 -5.50 3.94
CA ILE A 117 4.91 -6.88 3.50
C ILE A 117 5.02 -7.82 4.71
N ILE A 118 5.84 -7.45 5.68
CA ILE A 118 6.07 -8.27 6.88
C ILE A 118 4.78 -8.42 7.67
N LEU A 119 4.04 -7.33 7.87
CA LEU A 119 2.79 -7.37 8.61
C LEU A 119 1.75 -8.25 7.92
N ASP A 120 1.59 -8.10 6.60
CA ASP A 120 0.66 -8.92 5.84
C ASP A 120 0.98 -10.41 5.98
N ASP A 121 2.27 -10.76 5.81
CA ASP A 121 2.70 -12.16 5.86
C ASP A 121 2.48 -12.76 7.24
N TYR A 122 2.79 -12.02 8.32
CA TYR A 122 2.59 -12.51 9.67
C TYR A 122 1.13 -12.57 10.07
N LEU A 123 0.29 -11.64 9.62
CA LEU A 123 -1.16 -11.71 9.84
C LEU A 123 -1.74 -12.97 9.19
N ARG A 124 -1.30 -13.29 7.99
CA ARG A 124 -1.74 -14.51 7.30
C ARG A 124 -1.28 -15.76 8.03
N TYR A 125 -0.06 -15.75 8.53
CA TYR A 125 0.49 -16.87 9.29
C TYR A 125 -0.25 -17.06 10.62
N TRP A 126 -0.42 -15.99 11.38
CA TRP A 126 -1.02 -16.06 12.72
C TRP A 126 -2.52 -16.33 12.71
N LEU A 127 -3.24 -15.72 11.77
CA LEU A 127 -4.71 -15.73 11.80
C LEU A 127 -5.32 -16.70 10.79
N PHE A 128 -4.62 -17.02 9.72
CA PHE A 128 -5.16 -17.84 8.63
C PHE A 128 -4.34 -19.08 8.35
N ASP A 129 -3.42 -19.41 9.24
CA ASP A 129 -2.66 -20.65 9.21
C ASP A 129 -1.89 -20.87 7.91
N GLU A 130 -1.41 -19.76 7.32
CA GLU A 130 -0.59 -19.83 6.12
C GLU A 130 0.88 -20.09 6.46
N GLU A 131 1.72 -20.26 5.45
CA GLU A 131 3.13 -20.55 5.62
C GLU A 131 3.82 -19.50 6.49
N LYS A 132 4.68 -19.95 7.41
CA LYS A 132 5.47 -19.04 8.24
C LYS A 132 6.40 -18.22 7.36
N PRO A 133 6.39 -16.87 7.51
CA PRO A 133 7.24 -16.03 6.69
C PRO A 133 8.72 -16.28 6.88
N HIS A 134 9.44 -16.30 5.79
CA HIS A 134 10.90 -16.28 5.78
C HIS A 134 11.34 -15.40 4.61
N TYR A 135 12.43 -14.65 4.79
CA TYR A 135 12.81 -13.64 3.84
C TYR A 135 14.24 -13.82 3.35
N ARG A 136 14.44 -13.49 2.10
CA ARG A 136 15.72 -13.49 1.44
C ARG A 136 16.10 -12.04 1.13
N CYS A 137 17.26 -11.59 1.60
CA CYS A 137 17.68 -10.20 1.43
C CYS A 137 18.36 -9.95 0.07
N LEU A 138 18.92 -10.99 -0.53
CA LEU A 138 19.65 -10.87 -1.81
C LEU A 138 19.16 -11.84 -2.86
#